data_9eb51f79442d025ad71a2ff330ef8c7e
#
_entry.id   9eb51f79442d025ad71a2ff330ef8c7e
#
_cell.length_a   1.000
_cell.length_b   1.000
_cell.length_c   1.000
_cell.angle_alpha   90.00
_cell.angle_beta   90.00
_cell.angle_gamma   90.00
#
_symmetry.space_group_name_H-M   'P 1'
#
loop_
_entity.id
_entity.type
_entity.pdbx_description
1 polymer ?
#
loop_
_entity_poly.entity_id
_entity_poly.type
_entity_poly.pdbx_seq_one_letter_code
_entity_poly.pdbx_strand_id
1 'polypeptide(L)'
;MLPLGIIFSNRLMIALFIIMMLFLFGLIVIAVSGRKAKDSTESVNLRALVIVPCRGTDYSLEDNLRRLLRQDYRNFEIIAVVDSSDDPAVKYLKSTGMGYIISDFDCRNCSGKVKAISTAVQRFQDVDVYVIADSDITVEETWLSRLMSPFAQQDVGISTTFPYFLPVGGFWSKVKLVWGFVGLGMMESKLTRFGWGGSLAFRKSIISGDNFKFFSEFVSDDIALTKLCKKEGKSIAYVANSRPIINSPDDFRTFMEWSNRQTSLSVYATRNVLYYGILIYSATLAIFILSIVLSVLLNPVFLIFLIPTAINAVKAMKRAGRNYPTTFLVSIHQYLKRGL
;
A
#
# COMPACT_ATOMS: atom_id res chain seq x y z
N MET A 1 39.16 -26.06 3.63
CA MET A 1 38.91 -24.82 2.91
C MET A 1 39.64 -24.84 1.59
N LEU A 2 38.94 -24.82 0.44
CA LEU A 2 39.55 -24.69 -0.86
C LEU A 2 40.13 -23.27 -1.01
N PRO A 3 41.38 -23.08 -1.45
CA PRO A 3 41.94 -21.73 -1.59
C PRO A 3 41.22 -20.94 -2.67
N LEU A 4 41.08 -19.63 -2.48
CA LEU A 4 40.42 -18.70 -3.41
C LEU A 4 40.86 -18.88 -4.88
N GLY A 5 42.08 -19.26 -5.13
CA GLY A 5 42.62 -19.49 -6.49
C GLY A 5 41.94 -20.61 -7.28
N ILE A 6 41.31 -21.60 -6.61
CA ILE A 6 40.62 -22.70 -7.31
C ILE A 6 39.24 -22.24 -7.84
N ILE A 7 38.60 -21.30 -7.19
CA ILE A 7 37.26 -20.77 -7.62
C ILE A 7 37.39 -20.01 -8.95
N PHE A 8 38.47 -19.24 -9.12
CA PHE A 8 38.69 -18.42 -10.30
C PHE A 8 39.40 -19.16 -11.46
N SER A 9 39.87 -20.35 -11.24
CA SER A 9 40.48 -21.19 -12.30
C SER A 9 39.44 -21.88 -13.20
N ASN A 10 38.18 -22.03 -12.74
CA ASN A 10 37.10 -22.63 -13.52
C ASN A 10 36.28 -21.56 -14.22
N ARG A 11 36.31 -21.53 -15.55
CA ARG A 11 35.58 -20.55 -16.38
C ARG A 11 34.09 -20.47 -16.05
N LEU A 12 33.45 -21.60 -15.74
CA LEU A 12 32.03 -21.65 -15.34
C LEU A 12 31.79 -20.93 -14.01
N MET A 13 32.70 -21.12 -13.04
CA MET A 13 32.58 -20.49 -11.72
C MET A 13 32.77 -18.97 -11.81
N ILE A 14 33.71 -18.52 -12.65
CA ILE A 14 33.91 -17.08 -12.91
C ILE A 14 32.68 -16.49 -13.58
N ALA A 15 32.13 -17.16 -14.59
CA ALA A 15 30.90 -16.69 -15.25
C ALA A 15 29.72 -16.59 -14.28
N LEU A 16 29.53 -17.62 -13.44
CA LEU A 16 28.46 -17.61 -12.41
C LEU A 16 28.64 -16.47 -11.40
N PHE A 17 29.86 -16.25 -10.94
CA PHE A 17 30.20 -15.16 -10.03
C PHE A 17 29.89 -13.79 -10.66
N ILE A 18 30.26 -13.57 -11.92
CA ILE A 18 30.00 -12.34 -12.66
C ILE A 18 28.49 -12.11 -12.81
N ILE A 19 27.72 -13.14 -13.20
CA ILE A 19 26.25 -13.05 -13.32
C ILE A 19 25.62 -12.69 -11.98
N MET A 20 26.03 -13.33 -10.89
CA MET A 20 25.53 -13.02 -9.55
C MET A 20 25.89 -11.59 -9.13
N MET A 21 27.11 -11.10 -9.46
CA MET A 21 27.52 -9.72 -9.19
C MET A 21 26.71 -8.69 -9.97
N LEU A 22 26.42 -8.93 -11.25
CA LEU A 22 25.58 -8.04 -12.07
C LEU A 22 24.15 -7.96 -11.51
N PHE A 23 23.60 -9.10 -11.10
CA PHE A 23 22.28 -9.13 -10.48
C PHE A 23 22.27 -8.42 -9.12
N LEU A 24 23.29 -8.63 -8.28
CA LEU A 24 23.48 -7.93 -7.02
C LEU A 24 23.54 -6.41 -7.23
N PHE A 25 24.32 -5.97 -8.21
CA PHE A 25 24.40 -4.55 -8.56
C PHE A 25 23.04 -3.98 -8.97
N GLY A 26 22.29 -4.70 -9.82
CA GLY A 26 20.94 -4.32 -10.22
C GLY A 26 19.98 -4.18 -9.01
N LEU A 27 20.01 -5.13 -8.07
CA LEU A 27 19.23 -5.08 -6.84
C LEU A 27 19.61 -3.90 -5.94
N ILE A 28 20.91 -3.59 -5.81
CA ILE A 28 21.39 -2.44 -5.04
C ILE A 28 20.92 -1.14 -5.68
N VAL A 29 21.03 -1.01 -7.01
CA VAL A 29 20.53 0.17 -7.75
C VAL A 29 19.04 0.37 -7.49
N ILE A 30 18.22 -0.68 -7.61
CA ILE A 30 16.77 -0.62 -7.32
C ILE A 30 16.55 -0.22 -5.86
N ALA A 31 17.31 -0.79 -4.92
CA ALA A 31 17.17 -0.53 -3.50
C ALA A 31 17.54 0.91 -3.09
N VAL A 32 18.50 1.53 -3.79
CA VAL A 32 19.00 2.89 -3.50
C VAL A 32 18.27 3.96 -4.31
N SER A 33 17.71 3.62 -5.48
CA SER A 33 17.02 4.58 -6.36
C SER A 33 15.69 5.09 -5.81
N GLY A 34 15.15 4.51 -4.73
CA GLY A 34 13.97 5.01 -4.03
C GLY A 34 14.29 6.35 -3.36
N ARG A 35 14.05 7.47 -4.05
CA ARG A 35 14.13 8.79 -3.42
C ARG A 35 12.98 8.93 -2.44
N LYS A 36 13.29 9.30 -1.18
CA LYS A 36 12.26 9.71 -0.22
C LYS A 36 11.37 10.76 -0.87
N ALA A 37 10.06 10.53 -0.86
CA ALA A 37 9.11 11.56 -1.25
C ALA A 37 9.36 12.78 -0.34
N LYS A 38 9.51 13.95 -0.96
CA LYS A 38 9.63 15.20 -0.22
C LYS A 38 8.20 15.63 0.10
N ASP A 39 7.84 15.63 1.39
CA ASP A 39 6.52 16.11 1.79
C ASP A 39 6.41 17.59 1.47
N SER A 40 5.32 17.97 0.82
CA SER A 40 4.93 19.38 0.70
C SER A 40 4.35 19.81 2.05
N THR A 41 4.73 21.01 2.50
CA THR A 41 4.16 21.65 3.70
C THR A 41 3.30 22.86 3.33
N GLU A 42 3.03 23.05 2.04
CA GLU A 42 2.24 24.16 1.55
C GLU A 42 0.77 23.99 1.94
N SER A 43 0.18 25.05 2.50
CA SER A 43 -1.24 25.08 2.77
C SER A 43 -2.02 25.36 1.48
N VAL A 44 -3.06 24.60 1.23
CA VAL A 44 -4.01 24.81 0.14
C VAL A 44 -5.40 25.05 0.72
N ASN A 45 -6.22 25.81 0.01
CA ASN A 45 -7.62 26.06 0.40
C ASN A 45 -8.58 25.57 -0.69
N LEU A 46 -8.43 24.30 -1.08
CA LEU A 46 -9.32 23.63 -2.02
C LEU A 46 -10.49 23.00 -1.26
N ARG A 47 -11.70 23.09 -1.83
CA ARG A 47 -12.86 22.41 -1.23
C ARG A 47 -12.76 20.92 -1.41
N ALA A 48 -12.73 20.17 -0.31
CA ALA A 48 -12.60 18.72 -0.30
C ALA A 48 -13.89 18.03 0.16
N LEU A 49 -14.25 16.92 -0.50
CA LEU A 49 -15.24 15.97 -0.01
C LEU A 49 -14.55 14.68 0.40
N VAL A 50 -14.62 14.33 1.68
CA VAL A 50 -14.16 13.03 2.19
C VAL A 50 -15.31 12.03 2.06
N ILE A 51 -15.11 10.99 1.27
CA ILE A 51 -16.07 9.91 1.01
C ILE A 51 -15.58 8.69 1.80
N VAL A 52 -16.45 8.17 2.68
CA VAL A 52 -16.17 7.01 3.53
C VAL A 52 -17.11 5.87 3.15
N PRO A 53 -16.73 4.97 2.21
CA PRO A 53 -17.52 3.77 1.93
C PRO A 53 -17.56 2.88 3.18
N CYS A 54 -18.76 2.58 3.68
CA CYS A 54 -18.96 1.75 4.86
C CYS A 54 -19.80 0.53 4.51
N ARG A 55 -19.37 -0.65 4.97
CA ARG A 55 -20.13 -1.89 4.86
C ARG A 55 -19.86 -2.79 6.06
N GLY A 56 -20.91 -3.06 6.84
CA GLY A 56 -20.77 -3.84 8.05
C GLY A 56 -19.99 -3.09 9.14
N THR A 57 -19.46 -3.82 10.09
CA THR A 57 -18.71 -3.26 11.23
C THR A 57 -17.36 -3.92 11.37
N ASP A 58 -16.36 -3.15 11.72
CA ASP A 58 -15.06 -3.64 12.17
C ASP A 58 -14.79 -3.22 13.62
N TYR A 59 -13.72 -3.77 14.19
CA TYR A 59 -13.35 -3.58 15.59
C TYR A 59 -13.15 -2.10 15.99
N SER A 60 -12.70 -1.26 15.07
CA SER A 60 -12.30 0.13 15.36
C SER A 60 -13.18 1.17 14.68
N LEU A 61 -14.30 0.75 14.07
CA LEU A 61 -15.13 1.62 13.23
C LEU A 61 -15.51 2.94 13.92
N GLU A 62 -16.04 2.89 15.14
CA GLU A 62 -16.49 4.11 15.84
C GLU A 62 -15.34 5.09 16.12
N ASP A 63 -14.18 4.59 16.58
CA ASP A 63 -13.01 5.45 16.81
C ASP A 63 -12.47 6.04 15.50
N ASN A 64 -12.42 5.25 14.44
CA ASN A 64 -12.00 5.71 13.11
C ASN A 64 -12.91 6.81 12.58
N LEU A 65 -14.24 6.66 12.68
CA LEU A 65 -15.20 7.68 12.27
C LEU A 65 -15.03 8.98 13.07
N ARG A 66 -14.83 8.88 14.39
CA ARG A 66 -14.56 10.06 15.25
C ARG A 66 -13.28 10.78 14.87
N ARG A 67 -12.23 10.06 14.49
CA ARG A 67 -10.96 10.63 14.03
C ARG A 67 -11.07 11.28 12.66
N LEU A 68 -11.82 10.69 11.74
CA LEU A 68 -12.11 11.28 10.43
C LEU A 68 -12.90 12.59 10.54
N LEU A 69 -13.78 12.73 11.54
CA LEU A 69 -14.50 13.97 11.81
C LEU A 69 -13.62 15.07 12.43
N ARG A 70 -12.48 14.71 13.05
CA ARG A 70 -11.60 15.65 13.77
C ARG A 70 -10.35 15.99 12.96
N GLN A 71 -10.54 16.54 11.76
CA GLN A 71 -9.42 16.94 10.93
C GLN A 71 -9.11 18.44 11.06
N ASP A 72 -7.84 18.82 10.98
CA ASP A 72 -7.36 20.21 11.05
C ASP A 72 -7.57 21.00 9.74
N TYR A 73 -7.95 20.33 8.65
CA TYR A 73 -8.30 20.96 7.38
C TYR A 73 -9.67 21.63 7.45
N ARG A 74 -9.77 22.92 7.13
CA ARG A 74 -11.01 23.70 7.37
C ARG A 74 -12.04 23.57 6.26
N ASN A 75 -11.60 23.48 5.00
CA ASN A 75 -12.51 23.55 3.83
C ASN A 75 -12.86 22.14 3.34
N PHE A 76 -13.56 21.36 4.18
CA PHE A 76 -13.99 20.03 3.81
C PHE A 76 -15.39 19.68 4.31
N GLU A 77 -16.00 18.76 3.59
CA GLU A 77 -17.20 18.02 4.00
C GLU A 77 -16.84 16.54 4.08
N ILE A 78 -17.56 15.78 4.89
CA ILE A 78 -17.40 14.34 5.02
C ILE A 78 -18.75 13.66 4.95
N ILE A 79 -18.82 12.58 4.18
CA ILE A 79 -20.03 11.78 4.00
C ILE A 79 -19.68 10.29 3.98
N ALA A 80 -20.39 9.51 4.76
CA ALA A 80 -20.35 8.06 4.65
C ALA A 80 -21.33 7.58 3.57
N VAL A 81 -20.99 6.48 2.91
CA VAL A 81 -21.87 5.84 1.93
C VAL A 81 -22.05 4.38 2.31
N VAL A 82 -23.30 3.98 2.53
CA VAL A 82 -23.68 2.61 2.94
C VAL A 82 -24.54 1.94 1.85
N ASP A 83 -24.56 0.62 1.82
CA ASP A 83 -25.35 -0.13 0.83
C ASP A 83 -26.86 -0.07 1.12
N SER A 84 -27.26 0.02 2.40
CA SER A 84 -28.67 0.13 2.80
C SER A 84 -28.82 0.84 4.14
N SER A 85 -30.06 1.25 4.49
CA SER A 85 -30.39 1.81 5.81
C SER A 85 -30.23 0.81 6.96
N ASP A 86 -30.21 -0.48 6.65
CA ASP A 86 -30.13 -1.58 7.63
C ASP A 86 -28.67 -2.05 7.82
N ASP A 87 -27.71 -1.43 7.13
CA ASP A 87 -26.30 -1.75 7.32
C ASP A 87 -25.87 -1.53 8.78
N PRO A 88 -25.21 -2.50 9.43
CA PRO A 88 -24.75 -2.36 10.81
C PRO A 88 -23.89 -1.12 11.08
N ALA A 89 -23.19 -0.58 10.07
CA ALA A 89 -22.41 0.65 10.20
C ALA A 89 -23.29 1.87 10.55
N VAL A 90 -24.56 1.89 10.13
CA VAL A 90 -25.48 3.03 10.34
C VAL A 90 -25.66 3.38 11.82
N LYS A 91 -25.62 2.37 12.71
CA LYS A 91 -25.64 2.60 14.16
C LYS A 91 -24.48 3.49 14.61
N TYR A 92 -23.27 3.21 14.11
CA TYR A 92 -22.05 3.95 14.47
C TYR A 92 -22.00 5.32 13.78
N LEU A 93 -22.52 5.44 12.56
CA LEU A 93 -22.65 6.73 11.88
C LEU A 93 -23.56 7.68 12.66
N LYS A 94 -24.71 7.18 13.13
CA LYS A 94 -25.62 7.96 13.99
C LYS A 94 -25.01 8.32 15.33
N SER A 95 -24.29 7.39 16.01
CA SER A 95 -23.68 7.67 17.32
C SER A 95 -22.52 8.66 17.25
N THR A 96 -21.82 8.74 16.11
CA THR A 96 -20.73 9.69 15.88
C THR A 96 -21.18 11.04 15.33
N GLY A 97 -22.44 11.13 14.85
CA GLY A 97 -22.96 12.31 14.16
C GLY A 97 -22.46 12.46 12.71
N MET A 98 -21.86 11.41 12.12
CA MET A 98 -21.45 11.44 10.73
C MET A 98 -22.65 11.31 9.79
N GLY A 99 -22.78 12.26 8.85
CA GLY A 99 -23.78 12.18 7.80
C GLY A 99 -23.56 10.98 6.88
N TYR A 100 -24.65 10.39 6.38
CA TYR A 100 -24.53 9.28 5.42
C TYR A 100 -25.59 9.33 4.33
N ILE A 101 -25.28 8.70 3.21
CA ILE A 101 -26.19 8.46 2.09
C ILE A 101 -26.19 6.97 1.73
N ILE A 102 -27.28 6.56 1.06
CA ILE A 102 -27.38 5.19 0.53
C ILE A 102 -26.81 5.18 -0.88
N SER A 103 -26.04 4.12 -1.18
CA SER A 103 -25.45 3.86 -2.48
C SER A 103 -26.51 3.44 -3.50
N ASP A 104 -26.83 4.32 -4.45
CA ASP A 104 -27.88 4.12 -5.46
C ASP A 104 -27.39 4.24 -6.91
N PHE A 105 -26.08 4.45 -7.12
CA PHE A 105 -25.53 4.53 -8.46
C PHE A 105 -25.74 3.20 -9.21
N ASP A 106 -26.27 3.27 -10.45
CA ASP A 106 -26.46 2.10 -11.30
C ASP A 106 -25.20 1.81 -12.10
N CYS A 107 -24.60 0.64 -11.86
CA CYS A 107 -23.45 0.14 -12.63
C CYS A 107 -23.55 -1.38 -12.82
N ARG A 108 -23.04 -1.86 -13.95
CA ARG A 108 -23.13 -3.30 -14.30
C ARG A 108 -21.96 -4.12 -13.80
N ASN A 109 -20.75 -3.55 -13.80
CA ASN A 109 -19.49 -4.27 -13.55
C ASN A 109 -18.65 -3.68 -12.43
N CYS A 110 -19.16 -2.71 -11.67
CA CYS A 110 -18.40 -2.07 -10.60
C CYS A 110 -18.40 -2.88 -9.31
N SER A 111 -17.40 -2.64 -8.45
CA SER A 111 -17.44 -3.09 -7.06
C SER A 111 -18.39 -2.23 -6.23
N GLY A 112 -18.85 -2.76 -5.08
CA GLY A 112 -19.66 -1.97 -4.13
C GLY A 112 -18.97 -0.68 -3.68
N LYS A 113 -17.63 -0.68 -3.51
CA LYS A 113 -16.87 0.51 -3.18
C LYS A 113 -16.88 1.55 -4.30
N VAL A 114 -16.69 1.14 -5.55
CA VAL A 114 -16.78 2.05 -6.71
C VAL A 114 -18.19 2.59 -6.84
N LYS A 115 -19.23 1.76 -6.64
CA LYS A 115 -20.63 2.20 -6.61
C LYS A 115 -20.85 3.29 -5.56
N ALA A 116 -20.37 3.08 -4.34
CA ALA A 116 -20.48 4.04 -3.24
C ALA A 116 -19.80 5.38 -3.56
N ILE A 117 -18.57 5.34 -4.07
CA ILE A 117 -17.82 6.53 -4.48
C ILE A 117 -18.56 7.26 -5.63
N SER A 118 -19.03 6.51 -6.64
CA SER A 118 -19.77 7.09 -7.79
C SER A 118 -21.05 7.78 -7.35
N THR A 119 -21.79 7.19 -6.38
CA THR A 119 -22.97 7.84 -5.77
C THR A 119 -22.62 9.19 -5.15
N ALA A 120 -21.55 9.25 -4.34
CA ALA A 120 -21.12 10.49 -3.70
C ALA A 120 -20.66 11.53 -4.73
N VAL A 121 -19.83 11.11 -5.70
CA VAL A 121 -19.34 11.99 -6.77
C VAL A 121 -20.49 12.58 -7.58
N GLN A 122 -21.54 11.82 -7.87
CA GLN A 122 -22.69 12.29 -8.63
C GLN A 122 -23.52 13.32 -7.84
N ARG A 123 -23.64 13.13 -6.52
CA ARG A 123 -24.44 14.01 -5.66
C ARG A 123 -23.73 15.29 -5.23
N PHE A 124 -22.41 15.22 -5.05
CA PHE A 124 -21.61 16.34 -4.53
C PHE A 124 -20.65 16.86 -5.59
N GLN A 125 -21.14 17.75 -6.46
CA GLN A 125 -20.38 18.28 -7.60
C GLN A 125 -19.60 19.56 -7.28
N ASP A 126 -19.94 20.28 -6.23
CA ASP A 126 -19.31 21.56 -5.88
C ASP A 126 -18.09 21.34 -4.97
N VAL A 127 -17.07 20.68 -5.52
CA VAL A 127 -15.78 20.40 -4.84
C VAL A 127 -14.63 20.44 -5.85
N ASP A 128 -13.42 20.71 -5.35
CA ASP A 128 -12.19 20.69 -6.13
C ASP A 128 -11.50 19.32 -6.08
N VAL A 129 -11.59 18.64 -4.94
CA VAL A 129 -10.88 17.40 -4.63
C VAL A 129 -11.84 16.44 -3.93
N TYR A 130 -11.87 15.21 -4.41
CA TYR A 130 -12.48 14.09 -3.71
C TYR A 130 -11.40 13.32 -2.92
N VAL A 131 -11.75 12.90 -1.71
CA VAL A 131 -10.88 12.13 -0.82
C VAL A 131 -11.59 10.83 -0.47
N ILE A 132 -10.96 9.70 -0.74
CA ILE A 132 -11.44 8.39 -0.33
C ILE A 132 -10.73 8.01 0.97
N ALA A 133 -11.51 7.62 1.97
CA ALA A 133 -11.04 7.09 3.23
C ALA A 133 -11.76 5.76 3.53
N ASP A 134 -11.04 4.65 3.67
CA ASP A 134 -11.66 3.41 4.13
C ASP A 134 -12.12 3.54 5.59
N SER A 135 -13.18 2.85 5.97
CA SER A 135 -13.75 2.92 7.32
C SER A 135 -12.89 2.24 8.38
N ASP A 136 -11.94 1.38 7.96
CA ASP A 136 -11.02 0.63 8.82
C ASP A 136 -9.69 1.35 9.10
N ILE A 137 -9.49 2.57 8.59
CA ILE A 137 -8.27 3.36 8.81
C ILE A 137 -8.36 4.21 10.08
N THR A 138 -7.32 4.17 10.89
CA THR A 138 -7.10 5.10 12.01
C THR A 138 -6.14 6.19 11.57
N VAL A 139 -6.56 7.45 11.63
CA VAL A 139 -5.82 8.61 11.16
C VAL A 139 -5.53 9.61 12.27
N GLU A 140 -4.47 10.43 12.07
CA GLU A 140 -4.17 11.60 12.91
C GLU A 140 -5.01 12.81 12.47
N GLU A 141 -5.15 13.83 13.34
CA GLU A 141 -5.89 15.07 13.04
C GLU A 141 -5.30 15.84 11.85
N THR A 142 -4.00 15.69 11.58
CA THR A 142 -3.28 16.31 10.47
C THR A 142 -3.30 15.49 9.18
N TRP A 143 -4.04 14.37 9.15
CA TRP A 143 -4.06 13.49 7.99
C TRP A 143 -4.58 14.17 6.73
N LEU A 144 -5.71 14.88 6.83
CA LEU A 144 -6.34 15.50 5.67
C LEU A 144 -5.50 16.68 5.15
N SER A 145 -5.02 17.56 6.02
CA SER A 145 -4.18 18.69 5.62
C SER A 145 -2.90 18.25 4.90
N ARG A 146 -2.25 17.20 5.41
CA ARG A 146 -1.08 16.61 4.75
C ARG A 146 -1.41 15.98 3.41
N LEU A 147 -2.55 15.27 3.33
CA LEU A 147 -2.99 14.63 2.09
C LEU A 147 -3.36 15.68 1.02
N MET A 148 -3.87 16.83 1.42
CA MET A 148 -4.24 17.94 0.54
C MET A 148 -3.04 18.78 0.07
N SER A 149 -1.99 18.89 0.87
CA SER A 149 -0.85 19.80 0.60
C SER A 149 -0.15 19.61 -0.77
N PRO A 150 -0.03 18.38 -1.36
CA PRO A 150 0.58 18.22 -2.68
C PRO A 150 -0.20 18.89 -3.82
N PHE A 151 -1.48 19.20 -3.62
CA PHE A 151 -2.29 19.89 -4.64
C PHE A 151 -1.96 21.37 -4.80
N ALA A 152 -1.03 21.92 -4.03
CA ALA A 152 -0.38 23.21 -4.35
C ALA A 152 0.30 23.16 -5.73
N GLN A 153 0.76 21.98 -6.15
CA GLN A 153 1.33 21.74 -7.48
C GLN A 153 0.22 21.33 -8.47
N GLN A 154 0.13 22.06 -9.58
CA GLN A 154 -0.93 21.87 -10.58
C GLN A 154 -0.81 20.55 -11.37
N ASP A 155 0.38 19.97 -11.46
CA ASP A 155 0.63 18.70 -12.10
C ASP A 155 0.21 17.49 -11.24
N VAL A 156 -0.03 17.68 -9.93
CA VAL A 156 -0.50 16.61 -9.04
C VAL A 156 -1.98 16.36 -9.28
N GLY A 157 -2.30 15.18 -9.80
CA GLY A 157 -3.66 14.70 -10.01
C GLY A 157 -4.19 13.84 -8.86
N ILE A 158 -3.30 13.07 -8.23
CA ILE A 158 -3.60 12.21 -7.07
C ILE A 158 -2.57 12.48 -5.96
N SER A 159 -3.07 12.55 -4.73
CA SER A 159 -2.27 12.47 -3.51
C SER A 159 -2.73 11.26 -2.70
N THR A 160 -1.79 10.47 -2.18
CA THR A 160 -2.09 9.22 -1.50
C THR A 160 -1.10 8.92 -0.39
N THR A 161 -1.53 8.12 0.57
CA THR A 161 -0.68 7.54 1.61
C THR A 161 -0.53 6.03 1.38
N PHE A 162 0.06 5.32 2.35
CA PHE A 162 0.06 3.85 2.37
C PHE A 162 -0.01 3.37 3.83
N PRO A 163 -0.80 2.34 4.16
CA PRO A 163 -1.10 2.01 5.54
C PRO A 163 0.09 1.41 6.28
N TYR A 164 0.05 1.52 7.59
CA TYR A 164 0.78 0.69 8.52
C TYR A 164 -0.17 -0.39 9.05
N PHE A 165 0.07 -1.65 8.69
CA PHE A 165 -0.71 -2.78 9.21
C PHE A 165 -0.23 -3.07 10.64
N LEU A 166 -0.96 -2.58 11.65
CA LEU A 166 -0.64 -2.82 13.05
C LEU A 166 -1.00 -4.26 13.43
N PRO A 167 -0.01 -5.11 13.77
CA PRO A 167 -0.29 -6.49 14.09
C PRO A 167 -0.87 -6.62 15.49
N VAL A 168 -2.19 -6.67 15.60
CA VAL A 168 -2.93 -6.88 16.87
C VAL A 168 -3.25 -8.36 17.11
N GLY A 169 -3.03 -9.22 16.11
CA GLY A 169 -3.21 -10.66 16.16
C GLY A 169 -1.91 -11.46 16.32
N GLY A 170 -1.95 -12.72 15.88
CA GLY A 170 -0.85 -13.66 15.98
C GLY A 170 0.23 -13.51 14.89
N PHE A 171 0.82 -14.65 14.50
CA PHE A 171 1.90 -14.71 13.52
C PHE A 171 1.52 -14.11 12.15
N TRP A 172 0.33 -14.41 11.64
CA TRP A 172 -0.10 -13.98 10.31
C TRP A 172 -0.34 -12.48 10.20
N SER A 173 -0.77 -11.82 11.29
CA SER A 173 -0.81 -10.35 11.35
C SER A 173 0.58 -9.73 11.16
N LYS A 174 1.62 -10.36 11.70
CA LYS A 174 3.01 -9.92 11.52
C LYS A 174 3.53 -10.19 10.11
N VAL A 175 3.12 -11.31 9.51
CA VAL A 175 3.41 -11.61 8.09
C VAL A 175 2.78 -10.54 7.19
N LYS A 176 1.53 -10.15 7.46
CA LYS A 176 0.84 -9.07 6.72
C LYS A 176 1.55 -7.73 6.83
N LEU A 177 2.07 -7.38 8.02
CA LEU A 177 2.89 -6.17 8.19
C LEU A 177 4.11 -6.19 7.26
N VAL A 178 4.87 -7.30 7.25
CA VAL A 178 6.06 -7.43 6.40
C VAL A 178 5.71 -7.44 4.91
N TRP A 179 4.62 -8.11 4.54
CA TRP A 179 4.10 -8.08 3.17
C TRP A 179 3.75 -6.64 2.73
N GLY A 180 3.13 -5.85 3.61
CA GLY A 180 2.81 -4.45 3.35
C GLY A 180 4.05 -3.60 3.01
N PHE A 181 5.26 -3.99 3.44
CA PHE A 181 6.48 -3.28 3.08
C PHE A 181 6.85 -3.38 1.60
N VAL A 182 6.32 -4.37 0.87
CA VAL A 182 6.44 -4.45 -0.59
C VAL A 182 5.68 -3.29 -1.23
N GLY A 183 4.41 -3.11 -0.87
CA GLY A 183 3.59 -1.98 -1.33
C GLY A 183 4.20 -0.63 -0.95
N LEU A 184 4.69 -0.50 0.29
CA LEU A 184 5.39 0.71 0.73
C LEU A 184 6.62 1.01 -0.14
N GLY A 185 7.40 -0.01 -0.51
CA GLY A 185 8.53 0.15 -1.42
C GLY A 185 8.11 0.64 -2.81
N MET A 186 6.96 0.17 -3.32
CA MET A 186 6.39 0.65 -4.58
C MET A 186 5.96 2.12 -4.49
N MET A 187 5.42 2.56 -3.36
CA MET A 187 5.02 3.95 -3.14
C MET A 187 6.19 4.93 -3.09
N GLU A 188 7.34 4.50 -2.58
CA GLU A 188 8.56 5.31 -2.52
C GLU A 188 9.14 5.61 -3.91
N SER A 189 8.91 4.76 -4.92
CA SER A 189 9.40 4.93 -6.28
C SER A 189 8.37 5.61 -7.18
N LYS A 190 8.76 6.68 -7.89
CA LYS A 190 7.88 7.36 -8.86
C LYS A 190 7.44 6.46 -10.01
N LEU A 191 8.24 5.44 -10.38
CA LEU A 191 7.94 4.52 -11.49
C LEU A 191 6.85 3.51 -11.14
N THR A 192 6.81 3.05 -9.88
CA THR A 192 5.90 2.00 -9.41
C THR A 192 4.75 2.52 -8.58
N ARG A 193 4.76 3.82 -8.26
CA ARG A 193 3.74 4.47 -7.43
C ARG A 193 2.35 4.36 -8.02
N PHE A 194 1.38 4.12 -7.15
CA PHE A 194 -0.04 4.02 -7.46
C PHE A 194 -0.87 4.77 -6.41
N GLY A 195 -2.13 5.03 -6.68
CA GLY A 195 -3.07 5.49 -5.67
C GLY A 195 -3.47 4.31 -4.79
N TRP A 196 -3.45 4.46 -3.46
CA TRP A 196 -3.98 3.46 -2.56
C TRP A 196 -5.36 3.89 -2.07
N GLY A 197 -6.40 3.12 -2.43
CA GLY A 197 -7.80 3.48 -2.24
C GLY A 197 -8.24 3.66 -0.78
N GLY A 198 -7.49 3.15 0.20
CA GLY A 198 -7.81 3.35 1.62
C GLY A 198 -7.52 4.77 2.15
N SER A 199 -6.67 5.54 1.45
CA SER A 199 -6.37 6.95 1.75
C SER A 199 -5.84 7.62 0.50
N LEU A 200 -6.74 8.18 -0.30
CA LEU A 200 -6.45 8.71 -1.62
C LEU A 200 -7.28 9.97 -1.88
N ALA A 201 -6.62 11.07 -2.22
CA ALA A 201 -7.24 12.29 -2.70
C ALA A 201 -6.99 12.45 -4.20
N PHE A 202 -7.95 12.95 -4.95
CA PHE A 202 -7.81 13.20 -6.39
C PHE A 202 -8.59 14.43 -6.83
N ARG A 203 -8.02 15.18 -7.78
CA ARG A 203 -8.71 16.32 -8.37
C ARG A 203 -9.96 15.87 -9.09
N LYS A 204 -11.04 16.63 -8.97
CA LYS A 204 -12.30 16.41 -9.70
C LYS A 204 -12.07 16.22 -11.21
N SER A 205 -11.11 16.94 -11.78
CA SER A 205 -10.78 16.86 -13.22
C SER A 205 -10.36 15.45 -13.69
N ILE A 206 -9.82 14.61 -12.79
CA ILE A 206 -9.40 13.23 -13.11
C ILE A 206 -10.58 12.36 -13.54
N ILE A 207 -11.77 12.59 -12.99
CA ILE A 207 -12.99 11.81 -13.28
C ILE A 207 -14.05 12.63 -14.00
N SER A 208 -13.68 13.68 -14.74
CA SER A 208 -14.62 14.48 -15.52
C SER A 208 -14.99 13.81 -16.85
N GLY A 209 -16.23 14.01 -17.31
CA GLY A 209 -16.71 13.52 -18.60
C GLY A 209 -16.62 11.99 -18.74
N ASP A 210 -16.05 11.51 -19.84
CA ASP A 210 -15.91 10.06 -20.14
C ASP A 210 -15.06 9.30 -19.12
N ASN A 211 -14.17 10.00 -18.41
CA ASN A 211 -13.38 9.40 -17.33
C ASN A 211 -14.25 8.94 -16.17
N PHE A 212 -15.32 9.66 -15.85
CA PHE A 212 -16.28 9.23 -14.84
C PHE A 212 -16.99 7.93 -15.24
N LYS A 213 -17.40 7.80 -16.48
CA LYS A 213 -18.01 6.56 -17.00
C LYS A 213 -17.02 5.39 -16.92
N PHE A 214 -15.74 5.62 -17.27
CA PHE A 214 -14.71 4.59 -17.13
C PHE A 214 -14.53 4.19 -15.66
N PHE A 215 -14.46 5.16 -14.74
CA PHE A 215 -14.31 4.92 -13.30
C PHE A 215 -15.48 4.13 -12.73
N SER A 216 -16.71 4.55 -13.03
CA SER A 216 -17.94 4.00 -12.45
C SER A 216 -18.27 2.56 -12.86
N GLU A 217 -17.66 2.05 -13.93
CA GLU A 217 -17.79 0.65 -14.38
C GLU A 217 -16.58 -0.22 -14.00
N PHE A 218 -15.64 0.33 -13.20
CA PHE A 218 -14.41 -0.39 -12.87
C PHE A 218 -14.55 -1.21 -11.56
N VAL A 219 -13.77 -2.27 -11.43
CA VAL A 219 -13.81 -3.17 -10.24
C VAL A 219 -13.06 -2.58 -9.06
N SER A 220 -12.01 -1.77 -9.30
CA SER A 220 -11.12 -1.23 -8.27
C SER A 220 -10.96 0.27 -8.45
N ASP A 221 -11.34 1.03 -7.42
CA ASP A 221 -11.26 2.50 -7.36
C ASP A 221 -9.82 2.99 -7.57
N ASP A 222 -8.86 2.41 -6.88
CA ASP A 222 -7.46 2.81 -6.87
C ASP A 222 -6.74 2.51 -8.21
N ILE A 223 -7.04 1.37 -8.83
CA ILE A 223 -6.52 1.03 -10.16
C ILE A 223 -7.10 1.97 -11.22
N ALA A 224 -8.43 2.21 -11.18
CA ALA A 224 -9.09 3.10 -12.12
C ALA A 224 -8.52 4.52 -12.03
N LEU A 225 -8.46 5.09 -10.82
CA LEU A 225 -7.92 6.43 -10.58
C LEU A 225 -6.44 6.54 -10.97
N THR A 226 -5.62 5.52 -10.65
CA THR A 226 -4.22 5.47 -11.07
C THR A 226 -4.06 5.50 -12.59
N LYS A 227 -4.89 4.73 -13.32
CA LYS A 227 -4.89 4.71 -14.79
C LYS A 227 -5.33 6.05 -15.37
N LEU A 228 -6.41 6.63 -14.84
CA LEU A 228 -6.92 7.93 -15.28
C LEU A 228 -5.93 9.05 -15.01
N CYS A 229 -5.32 9.11 -13.84
CA CYS A 229 -4.30 10.11 -13.51
C CYS A 229 -3.12 10.07 -14.49
N LYS A 230 -2.63 8.86 -14.83
CA LYS A 230 -1.56 8.69 -15.81
C LYS A 230 -2.00 9.05 -17.23
N LYS A 231 -3.24 8.71 -17.63
CA LYS A 231 -3.84 9.08 -18.92
C LYS A 231 -3.90 10.60 -19.08
N GLU A 232 -4.25 11.32 -18.02
CA GLU A 232 -4.30 12.79 -18.00
C GLU A 232 -2.93 13.46 -17.87
N GLY A 233 -1.83 12.69 -17.93
CA GLY A 233 -0.46 13.20 -17.79
C GLY A 233 -0.16 13.82 -16.42
N LYS A 234 -0.98 13.52 -15.40
CA LYS A 234 -0.81 14.04 -14.04
C LYS A 234 0.06 13.13 -13.19
N SER A 235 0.68 13.72 -12.19
CA SER A 235 1.55 13.02 -11.24
C SER A 235 0.77 12.48 -10.04
N ILE A 236 1.32 11.43 -9.41
CA ILE A 236 0.84 10.87 -8.14
C ILE A 236 1.81 11.27 -7.05
N ALA A 237 1.37 12.03 -6.07
CA ALA A 237 2.13 12.38 -4.88
C ALA A 237 1.95 11.32 -3.79
N TYR A 238 3.04 10.95 -3.11
CA TYR A 238 3.02 10.06 -1.96
C TYR A 238 3.36 10.83 -0.69
N VAL A 239 2.45 10.85 0.28
CA VAL A 239 2.58 11.55 1.56
C VAL A 239 3.04 10.54 2.62
N ALA A 240 4.34 10.52 2.88
CA ALA A 240 4.95 9.51 3.74
C ALA A 240 4.66 9.73 5.24
N ASN A 241 4.46 10.98 5.66
CA ASN A 241 4.29 11.38 7.07
C ASN A 241 2.83 11.33 7.56
N SER A 242 1.90 10.85 6.73
CA SER A 242 0.47 10.76 7.07
C SER A 242 -0.06 9.34 6.85
N ARG A 243 0.70 8.35 7.32
CA ARG A 243 0.33 6.94 7.15
C ARG A 243 -0.80 6.56 8.09
N PRO A 244 -1.96 6.14 7.56
CA PRO A 244 -3.02 5.61 8.39
C PRO A 244 -2.62 4.25 8.98
N ILE A 245 -3.21 3.91 10.11
CA ILE A 245 -3.03 2.61 10.77
C ILE A 245 -4.25 1.75 10.44
N ILE A 246 -4.02 0.50 10.05
CA ILE A 246 -5.04 -0.55 9.95
C ILE A 246 -4.74 -1.59 11.00
N ASN A 247 -5.68 -1.82 11.91
CA ASN A 247 -5.60 -2.91 12.88
C ASN A 247 -5.75 -4.25 12.14
N SER A 248 -4.79 -5.13 12.36
CA SER A 248 -4.67 -6.40 11.63
C SER A 248 -4.72 -7.58 12.59
N PRO A 249 -5.92 -8.14 12.88
CA PRO A 249 -6.09 -9.33 13.73
C PRO A 249 -6.05 -10.64 12.91
N ASP A 250 -5.30 -10.68 11.81
CA ASP A 250 -5.35 -11.75 10.84
C ASP A 250 -4.86 -13.10 11.39
N ASP A 251 -5.62 -14.14 11.12
CA ASP A 251 -5.21 -15.55 11.14
C ASP A 251 -4.70 -15.99 9.74
N PHE A 252 -4.40 -17.28 9.55
CA PHE A 252 -3.94 -17.80 8.27
C PHE A 252 -4.97 -17.59 7.15
N ARG A 253 -6.22 -17.84 7.42
CA ARG A 253 -7.29 -17.79 6.41
C ARG A 253 -7.51 -16.35 5.95
N THR A 254 -7.69 -15.42 6.88
CA THR A 254 -7.90 -14.00 6.58
C THR A 254 -6.69 -13.37 5.88
N PHE A 255 -5.47 -13.76 6.29
CA PHE A 255 -4.26 -13.35 5.59
C PHE A 255 -4.23 -13.87 4.14
N MET A 256 -4.56 -15.14 3.90
CA MET A 256 -4.56 -15.73 2.55
C MET A 256 -5.63 -15.10 1.66
N GLU A 257 -6.85 -14.88 2.18
CA GLU A 257 -7.91 -14.19 1.45
C GLU A 257 -7.49 -12.78 1.05
N TRP A 258 -6.90 -12.03 1.99
CA TRP A 258 -6.38 -10.69 1.73
C TRP A 258 -5.23 -10.70 0.70
N SER A 259 -4.24 -11.56 0.86
CA SER A 259 -3.07 -11.61 -0.02
C SER A 259 -3.44 -12.04 -1.44
N ASN A 260 -4.36 -13.00 -1.60
CA ASN A 260 -4.89 -13.42 -2.90
C ASN A 260 -5.61 -12.27 -3.59
N ARG A 261 -6.44 -11.51 -2.85
CA ARG A 261 -7.12 -10.33 -3.39
C ARG A 261 -6.11 -9.28 -3.86
N GLN A 262 -5.07 -8.94 -3.05
CA GLN A 262 -4.06 -7.98 -3.45
C GLN A 262 -3.28 -8.43 -4.69
N THR A 263 -2.89 -9.70 -4.75
CA THR A 263 -2.18 -10.27 -5.90
C THR A 263 -3.05 -10.24 -7.15
N SER A 264 -4.31 -10.68 -7.06
CA SER A 264 -5.25 -10.68 -8.18
C SER A 264 -5.49 -9.27 -8.74
N LEU A 265 -5.70 -8.28 -7.87
CA LEU A 265 -5.85 -6.88 -8.27
C LEU A 265 -4.58 -6.33 -8.92
N SER A 266 -3.39 -6.67 -8.41
CA SER A 266 -2.12 -6.26 -9.00
C SER A 266 -1.92 -6.82 -10.41
N VAL A 267 -2.27 -8.09 -10.63
CA VAL A 267 -2.23 -8.74 -11.95
C VAL A 267 -3.28 -8.14 -12.90
N TYR A 268 -4.48 -7.84 -12.39
CA TYR A 268 -5.53 -7.16 -13.14
C TYR A 268 -5.11 -5.73 -13.56
N ALA A 269 -4.38 -5.02 -12.70
CA ALA A 269 -3.84 -3.69 -13.02
C ALA A 269 -2.86 -3.74 -14.21
N THR A 270 -1.93 -4.70 -14.19
CA THR A 270 -1.01 -4.97 -15.30
C THR A 270 -0.39 -6.37 -15.18
N ARG A 271 -0.47 -7.15 -16.24
CA ARG A 271 0.15 -8.50 -16.32
C ARG A 271 1.67 -8.46 -16.13
N ASN A 272 2.31 -7.36 -16.45
CA ASN A 272 3.74 -7.20 -16.27
C ASN A 272 4.17 -7.33 -14.80
N VAL A 273 3.32 -6.96 -13.84
CA VAL A 273 3.59 -7.15 -12.39
C VAL A 273 3.79 -8.63 -12.08
N LEU A 274 2.99 -9.52 -12.67
CA LEU A 274 3.13 -10.97 -12.47
C LEU A 274 4.47 -11.47 -13.01
N TYR A 275 4.80 -11.14 -14.26
CA TYR A 275 6.04 -11.62 -14.90
C TYR A 275 7.29 -11.10 -14.19
N TYR A 276 7.36 -9.79 -13.95
CA TYR A 276 8.48 -9.20 -13.22
C TYR A 276 8.54 -9.65 -11.76
N GLY A 277 7.39 -9.81 -11.11
CA GLY A 277 7.30 -10.34 -9.75
C GLY A 277 7.88 -11.75 -9.67
N ILE A 278 7.41 -12.67 -10.51
CA ILE A 278 7.93 -14.04 -10.56
C ILE A 278 9.43 -14.05 -10.84
N LEU A 279 9.89 -13.30 -11.85
CA LEU A 279 11.31 -13.25 -12.22
C LEU A 279 12.18 -12.74 -11.05
N ILE A 280 11.82 -11.62 -10.44
CA ILE A 280 12.61 -11.00 -9.38
C ILE A 280 12.61 -11.87 -8.12
N TYR A 281 11.45 -12.38 -7.69
CA TYR A 281 11.36 -13.20 -6.47
C TYR A 281 12.04 -14.56 -6.63
N SER A 282 11.85 -15.22 -7.79
CA SER A 282 12.54 -16.51 -8.06
C SER A 282 14.04 -16.34 -8.16
N ALA A 283 14.51 -15.29 -8.83
CA ALA A 283 15.95 -15.01 -8.91
C ALA A 283 16.54 -14.66 -7.53
N THR A 284 15.83 -13.86 -6.72
CA THR A 284 16.28 -13.52 -5.37
C THR A 284 16.35 -14.75 -4.48
N LEU A 285 15.34 -15.64 -4.55
CA LEU A 285 15.33 -16.90 -3.80
C LEU A 285 16.46 -17.83 -4.25
N ALA A 286 16.66 -17.98 -5.57
CA ALA A 286 17.73 -18.79 -6.13
C ALA A 286 19.11 -18.29 -5.66
N ILE A 287 19.36 -16.98 -5.72
CA ILE A 287 20.63 -16.39 -5.25
C ILE A 287 20.80 -16.62 -3.74
N PHE A 288 19.74 -16.46 -2.94
CA PHE A 288 19.79 -16.71 -1.51
C PHE A 288 20.22 -18.16 -1.21
N ILE A 289 19.57 -19.14 -1.85
CA ILE A 289 19.86 -20.57 -1.68
C ILE A 289 21.28 -20.88 -2.18
N LEU A 290 21.63 -20.43 -3.41
CA LEU A 290 22.95 -20.66 -3.99
C LEU A 290 24.06 -20.05 -3.16
N SER A 291 23.87 -18.87 -2.60
CA SER A 291 24.84 -18.21 -1.73
C SER A 291 25.21 -19.08 -0.53
N ILE A 292 24.20 -19.67 0.12
CA ILE A 292 24.41 -20.55 1.27
C ILE A 292 25.10 -21.86 0.82
N VAL A 293 24.57 -22.52 -0.21
CA VAL A 293 25.10 -23.80 -0.71
C VAL A 293 26.55 -23.65 -1.17
N LEU A 294 26.84 -22.64 -2.00
CA LEU A 294 28.18 -22.41 -2.53
C LEU A 294 29.16 -21.95 -1.44
N SER A 295 28.68 -21.25 -0.40
CA SER A 295 29.54 -20.86 0.72
C SER A 295 30.01 -22.07 1.53
N VAL A 296 29.15 -23.09 1.69
CA VAL A 296 29.47 -24.33 2.41
C VAL A 296 30.30 -25.25 1.55
N LEU A 297 29.94 -25.44 0.27
CA LEU A 297 30.59 -26.40 -0.61
C LEU A 297 31.91 -25.91 -1.21
N LEU A 298 32.02 -24.61 -1.47
CA LEU A 298 33.16 -24.04 -2.21
C LEU A 298 33.97 -23.05 -1.40
N ASN A 299 33.38 -21.88 -1.08
CA ASN A 299 34.09 -20.81 -0.40
C ASN A 299 33.13 -19.83 0.30
N PRO A 300 33.42 -19.43 1.57
CA PRO A 300 32.62 -18.44 2.31
C PRO A 300 32.44 -17.09 1.60
N VAL A 301 33.26 -16.75 0.59
CA VAL A 301 33.11 -15.51 -0.18
C VAL A 301 31.72 -15.38 -0.82
N PHE A 302 31.04 -16.50 -1.12
CA PHE A 302 29.68 -16.48 -1.68
C PHE A 302 28.63 -15.89 -0.74
N LEU A 303 28.91 -15.73 0.56
CA LEU A 303 28.04 -15.03 1.49
C LEU A 303 27.84 -13.53 1.15
N ILE A 304 28.72 -12.94 0.32
CA ILE A 304 28.58 -11.56 -0.15
C ILE A 304 27.25 -11.34 -0.87
N PHE A 305 26.71 -12.37 -1.53
CA PHE A 305 25.44 -12.30 -2.24
C PHE A 305 24.21 -12.28 -1.33
N LEU A 306 24.39 -12.45 0.00
CA LEU A 306 23.34 -12.23 1.00
C LEU A 306 23.19 -10.75 1.40
N ILE A 307 24.08 -9.84 0.96
CA ILE A 307 24.03 -8.41 1.29
C ILE A 307 22.67 -7.79 0.97
N PRO A 308 22.02 -8.01 -0.20
CA PRO A 308 20.70 -7.46 -0.48
C PRO A 308 19.63 -7.93 0.51
N THR A 309 19.70 -9.20 0.88
CA THR A 309 18.79 -9.76 1.89
C THR A 309 18.99 -9.09 3.24
N ALA A 310 20.23 -8.88 3.66
CA ALA A 310 20.56 -8.18 4.90
C ALA A 310 20.09 -6.71 4.85
N ILE A 311 20.30 -5.99 3.74
CA ILE A 311 19.82 -4.62 3.54
C ILE A 311 18.27 -4.57 3.63
N ASN A 312 17.58 -5.51 2.98
CA ASN A 312 16.13 -5.58 3.02
C ASN A 312 15.61 -5.91 4.42
N ALA A 313 16.29 -6.79 5.16
CA ALA A 313 15.97 -7.06 6.56
C ALA A 313 16.12 -5.80 7.43
N VAL A 314 17.22 -5.05 7.31
CA VAL A 314 17.42 -3.78 8.03
C VAL A 314 16.36 -2.74 7.66
N LYS A 315 15.99 -2.64 6.37
CA LYS A 315 14.88 -1.76 5.94
C LYS A 315 13.54 -2.17 6.55
N ALA A 316 13.24 -3.47 6.56
CA ALA A 316 12.02 -4.00 7.17
C ALA A 316 11.98 -3.71 8.68
N MET A 317 13.11 -3.88 9.38
CA MET A 317 13.25 -3.51 10.79
C MET A 317 12.92 -2.04 11.04
N LYS A 318 13.53 -1.13 10.28
CA LYS A 318 13.27 0.31 10.40
C LYS A 318 11.82 0.66 10.10
N ARG A 319 11.18 0.00 9.13
CA ARG A 319 9.78 0.21 8.77
C ARG A 319 8.81 -0.32 9.82
N ALA A 320 9.16 -1.40 10.50
CA ALA A 320 8.37 -1.96 11.61
C ALA A 320 8.44 -1.10 12.88
N GLY A 321 9.42 -0.22 13.02
CA GLY A 321 9.58 0.70 14.14
C GLY A 321 9.72 -0.03 15.48
N ARG A 322 9.09 0.51 16.55
CA ARG A 322 9.15 -0.07 17.91
C ARG A 322 8.54 -1.47 18.03
N ASN A 323 7.72 -1.87 17.09
CA ASN A 323 7.09 -3.20 17.04
C ASN A 323 8.02 -4.30 16.48
N TYR A 324 9.23 -3.93 16.06
CA TYR A 324 10.15 -4.87 15.43
C TYR A 324 10.65 -6.00 16.36
N PRO A 325 11.10 -5.76 17.60
CA PRO A 325 11.57 -6.85 18.44
C PRO A 325 10.50 -7.90 18.72
N THR A 326 9.22 -7.48 18.74
CA THR A 326 8.07 -8.36 18.92
C THR A 326 7.62 -9.03 17.63
N THR A 327 8.02 -8.52 16.45
CA THR A 327 7.40 -8.92 15.19
C THR A 327 8.08 -10.12 14.49
N PHE A 328 9.37 -10.33 14.60
CA PHE A 328 10.03 -11.39 13.82
C PHE A 328 10.84 -12.38 14.66
N LEU A 329 11.82 -11.93 15.43
CA LEU A 329 12.69 -12.81 16.20
C LEU A 329 12.02 -13.39 17.45
N VAL A 330 11.23 -12.57 18.16
CA VAL A 330 10.48 -13.02 19.34
C VAL A 330 9.33 -13.95 18.95
N SER A 331 8.76 -13.77 17.76
CA SER A 331 7.68 -14.67 17.27
C SER A 331 8.21 -16.04 16.89
N ILE A 332 9.37 -16.13 16.24
CA ILE A 332 10.03 -17.42 15.96
C ILE A 332 10.41 -18.08 17.29
N HIS A 333 10.97 -17.33 18.24
CA HIS A 333 11.34 -17.86 19.54
C HIS A 333 10.12 -18.29 20.41
N GLN A 334 9.03 -17.54 20.39
CA GLN A 334 7.79 -17.92 21.09
C GLN A 334 7.06 -19.06 20.40
N TYR A 335 7.14 -19.15 19.05
CA TYR A 335 6.56 -20.26 18.31
C TYR A 335 7.33 -21.56 18.56
N LEU A 336 8.64 -21.50 18.60
CA LEU A 336 9.49 -22.64 18.95
C LEU A 336 9.32 -23.08 20.42
N LYS A 337 9.06 -22.14 21.35
CA LYS A 337 8.76 -22.47 22.76
C LYS A 337 7.35 -23.01 23.02
N ARG A 338 6.38 -22.75 22.15
CA ARG A 338 5.00 -23.26 22.28
C ARG A 338 4.76 -24.57 21.52
N GLY A 339 5.71 -25.00 20.70
CA GLY A 339 5.66 -26.25 19.93
C GLY A 339 6.51 -27.37 20.53
N LEU A 340 7.07 -27.15 21.69
CA LEU A 340 7.66 -28.13 22.60
C LEU A 340 6.85 -28.13 23.90
#